data_476402ae664eb67f2a14aba0e8183248
#
_entry.id   476402ae664eb67f2a14aba0e8183248
#
_cell.length_a   1.000
_cell.length_b   1.000
_cell.length_c   1.000
_cell.angle_alpha   90.00
_cell.angle_beta   90.00
_cell.angle_gamma   90.00
#
_symmetry.space_group_name_H-M   'P 1'
#
loop_
_entity.id
_entity.type
_entity.pdbx_description
1 polymer ?
#
loop_
_entity_poly.entity_id
_entity_poly.type
_entity_poly.pdbx_seq_one_letter_code
_entity_poly.pdbx_strand_id
1 'polypeptide(L)'
;MLNGQLKPGYNIQVGTENNFVIGYDVFPNPTDTRTFIPHLENVQKRLGCKFKFAIADAGYGSEENYDYLEKNEITGIVKYTTYEKETKRSFKKKTFNTENWKYDAEQKEYTCPCGNPVPYRKTVTKKNKSGYLQTYEVYQCENCEGCPFRELCTKSEYGRVIQRNGHWLEQKAKVKELLSSEEYKTLMKKRSTECETVFGQTKGNLGFRRFHLRGKEKVGTEWGLLMLGYDFKQLIRLINA
;
A
#
# COMPACT_ATOMS: atom_id res chain seq x y z
N MET A 1 19.15 -9.70 3.56
CA MET A 1 19.60 -11.09 3.76
C MET A 1 20.87 -11.07 4.57
N LEU A 2 21.03 -12.01 5.49
CA LEU A 2 22.13 -12.00 6.46
C LEU A 2 23.54 -12.14 5.86
N ASN A 3 23.65 -12.58 4.60
CA ASN A 3 24.93 -12.84 3.93
C ASN A 3 25.11 -12.09 2.60
N GLY A 4 24.30 -11.07 2.33
CA GLY A 4 24.41 -10.25 1.11
C GLY A 4 24.07 -10.96 -0.22
N GLN A 5 23.76 -12.25 -0.20
CA GLN A 5 23.43 -12.99 -1.41
C GLN A 5 21.98 -12.78 -1.82
N LEU A 6 21.75 -12.47 -3.10
CA LEU A 6 20.44 -12.51 -3.72
C LEU A 6 19.98 -13.97 -3.85
N LYS A 7 18.91 -14.33 -3.14
CA LYS A 7 18.28 -15.65 -3.25
C LYS A 7 16.84 -15.48 -3.72
N PRO A 8 16.34 -16.40 -4.58
CA PRO A 8 14.93 -16.39 -4.93
C PRO A 8 14.09 -16.55 -3.66
N GLY A 9 13.11 -15.68 -3.52
CA GLY A 9 12.18 -15.67 -2.40
C GLY A 9 10.74 -15.75 -2.90
N TYR A 10 9.86 -16.27 -2.05
CA TYR A 10 8.43 -16.26 -2.28
C TYR A 10 7.79 -15.18 -1.42
N ASN A 11 6.85 -14.44 -2.00
CA ASN A 11 6.00 -13.52 -1.28
C ASN A 11 4.74 -14.27 -0.84
N ILE A 12 4.57 -14.47 0.46
CA ILE A 12 3.44 -15.17 1.03
C ILE A 12 2.44 -14.14 1.54
N GLN A 13 1.23 -14.23 1.03
CA GLN A 13 0.09 -13.47 1.53
C GLN A 13 -0.74 -14.37 2.43
N VAL A 14 -1.21 -13.84 3.56
CA VAL A 14 -2.03 -14.54 4.54
C VAL A 14 -3.21 -13.66 4.91
N GLY A 15 -4.41 -14.19 4.78
CA GLY A 15 -5.64 -13.62 5.32
C GLY A 15 -5.98 -14.26 6.65
N THR A 16 -6.33 -13.44 7.64
CA THR A 16 -6.69 -13.90 8.98
C THR A 16 -8.06 -13.36 9.40
N GLU A 17 -8.75 -14.10 10.21
CA GLU A 17 -9.98 -13.69 10.90
C GLU A 17 -9.99 -14.32 12.29
N ASN A 18 -10.10 -13.49 13.34
CA ASN A 18 -10.11 -13.93 14.74
C ASN A 18 -8.90 -14.83 15.12
N ASN A 19 -7.71 -14.48 14.65
CA ASN A 19 -6.45 -15.22 14.81
C ASN A 19 -6.38 -16.57 14.06
N PHE A 20 -7.34 -16.93 13.24
CA PHE A 20 -7.26 -18.08 12.34
C PHE A 20 -6.82 -17.65 10.95
N VAL A 21 -6.13 -18.52 10.26
CA VAL A 21 -5.75 -18.32 8.85
C VAL A 21 -6.88 -18.79 7.96
N ILE A 22 -7.61 -17.84 7.36
CA ILE A 22 -8.73 -18.13 6.45
C ILE A 22 -8.30 -18.33 4.99
N GLY A 23 -7.08 -17.98 4.68
CA GLY A 23 -6.52 -18.20 3.34
C GLY A 23 -5.08 -17.72 3.20
N TYR A 24 -4.41 -18.26 2.21
CA TYR A 24 -3.04 -17.85 1.85
C TYR A 24 -2.81 -17.98 0.35
N ASP A 25 -1.83 -17.24 -0.15
CA ASP A 25 -1.35 -17.34 -1.51
C ASP A 25 0.16 -17.15 -1.58
N VAL A 26 0.77 -17.76 -2.59
CA VAL A 26 2.20 -17.66 -2.88
C VAL A 26 2.40 -16.88 -4.16
N PHE A 27 3.14 -15.79 -4.11
CA PHE A 27 3.41 -14.93 -5.25
C PHE A 27 4.90 -14.83 -5.55
N PRO A 28 5.30 -14.72 -6.84
CA PRO A 28 6.66 -14.42 -7.23
C PRO A 28 6.99 -12.93 -7.14
N ASN A 29 5.98 -12.08 -6.91
CA ASN A 29 6.11 -10.63 -6.91
C ASN A 29 6.86 -10.15 -5.66
N PRO A 30 7.89 -9.31 -5.80
CA PRO A 30 8.67 -8.83 -4.65
C PRO A 30 7.93 -7.79 -3.79
N THR A 31 6.84 -7.20 -4.30
CA THR A 31 6.07 -6.14 -3.65
C THR A 31 4.62 -6.55 -3.43
N ASP A 32 4.03 -6.08 -2.33
CA ASP A 32 2.69 -6.47 -1.90
C ASP A 32 1.57 -5.80 -2.69
N THR A 33 1.80 -4.61 -3.23
CA THR A 33 0.78 -3.81 -3.93
C THR A 33 0.02 -4.60 -5.00
N ARG A 34 0.73 -5.45 -5.77
CA ARG A 34 0.14 -6.24 -6.86
C ARG A 34 -0.38 -7.62 -6.44
N THR A 35 -0.21 -7.99 -5.18
CA THR A 35 -0.70 -9.28 -4.65
C THR A 35 -2.04 -9.14 -3.94
N PHE A 36 -2.45 -7.91 -3.63
CA PHE A 36 -3.64 -7.60 -2.85
C PHE A 36 -4.93 -8.10 -3.51
N ILE A 37 -5.22 -7.60 -4.70
CA ILE A 37 -6.43 -7.98 -5.44
C ILE A 37 -6.47 -9.47 -5.70
N PRO A 38 -5.44 -10.12 -6.30
CA PRO A 38 -5.46 -11.57 -6.52
C PRO A 38 -5.62 -12.38 -5.24
N HIS A 39 -5.05 -11.93 -4.12
CA HIS A 39 -5.22 -12.60 -2.84
C HIS A 39 -6.66 -12.52 -2.34
N LEU A 40 -7.27 -11.32 -2.32
CA LEU A 40 -8.65 -11.15 -1.92
C LEU A 40 -9.61 -12.01 -2.77
N GLU A 41 -9.45 -11.98 -4.09
CA GLU A 41 -10.28 -12.76 -5.02
C GLU A 41 -10.15 -14.27 -4.78
N ASN A 42 -8.92 -14.76 -4.63
CA ASN A 42 -8.66 -16.17 -4.37
C ASN A 42 -9.27 -16.63 -3.04
N VAL A 43 -9.13 -15.84 -1.97
CA VAL A 43 -9.68 -16.21 -0.65
C VAL A 43 -11.21 -16.15 -0.68
N GLN A 44 -11.82 -15.09 -1.24
CA GLN A 44 -13.28 -15.01 -1.40
C GLN A 44 -13.84 -16.18 -2.21
N LYS A 45 -13.16 -16.54 -3.30
CA LYS A 45 -13.57 -17.69 -4.13
C LYS A 45 -13.52 -19.01 -3.36
N ARG A 46 -12.47 -19.24 -2.56
CA ARG A 46 -12.32 -20.47 -1.75
C ARG A 46 -13.36 -20.55 -0.64
N LEU A 47 -13.66 -19.42 -0.01
CA LEU A 47 -14.64 -19.35 1.08
C LEU A 47 -16.11 -19.28 0.60
N GLY A 48 -16.33 -18.95 -0.68
CA GLY A 48 -17.67 -18.76 -1.24
C GLY A 48 -18.42 -17.53 -0.67
N CYS A 49 -17.69 -16.55 -0.11
CA CYS A 49 -18.29 -15.36 0.50
C CYS A 49 -17.55 -14.08 0.09
N LYS A 50 -18.25 -12.94 0.17
CA LYS A 50 -17.67 -11.62 -0.02
C LYS A 50 -17.23 -11.04 1.33
N PHE A 51 -16.11 -10.33 1.33
CA PHE A 51 -15.64 -9.61 2.51
C PHE A 51 -16.40 -8.28 2.68
N LYS A 52 -16.71 -7.93 3.91
CA LYS A 52 -17.20 -6.59 4.27
C LYS A 52 -16.06 -5.62 4.50
N PHE A 53 -14.97 -6.09 5.08
CA PHE A 53 -13.79 -5.30 5.41
C PHE A 53 -12.53 -5.98 4.87
N ALA A 54 -11.57 -5.17 4.47
CA ALA A 54 -10.21 -5.60 4.18
C ALA A 54 -9.23 -4.69 4.93
N ILE A 55 -8.51 -5.27 5.88
CA ILE A 55 -7.56 -4.55 6.72
C ILE A 55 -6.16 -4.98 6.31
N ALA A 56 -5.34 -4.06 5.83
CA ALA A 56 -4.01 -4.40 5.33
C ALA A 56 -2.97 -3.33 5.66
N ASP A 57 -1.70 -3.67 5.44
CA ASP A 57 -0.59 -2.77 5.67
C ASP A 57 -0.50 -1.66 4.60
N ALA A 58 0.25 -0.61 4.90
CA ALA A 58 0.48 0.52 4.00
C ALA A 58 1.15 0.13 2.67
N GLY A 59 1.81 -1.02 2.61
CA GLY A 59 2.37 -1.58 1.38
C GLY A 59 1.34 -1.92 0.31
N TYR A 60 0.07 -2.11 0.71
CA TYR A 60 -1.04 -2.39 -0.21
C TYR A 60 -1.78 -1.12 -0.67
N GLY A 61 -1.54 0.03 -0.06
CA GLY A 61 -2.23 1.28 -0.39
C GLY A 61 -1.83 1.82 -1.76
N SER A 62 -2.71 1.65 -2.74
CA SER A 62 -2.56 2.15 -4.11
C SER A 62 -3.91 2.51 -4.70
N GLU A 63 -3.89 3.38 -5.70
CA GLU A 63 -5.10 3.82 -6.42
C GLU A 63 -5.91 2.63 -6.96
N GLU A 64 -5.23 1.69 -7.63
CA GLU A 64 -5.84 0.48 -8.17
C GLU A 64 -6.51 -0.39 -7.09
N ASN A 65 -5.86 -0.56 -5.95
CA ASN A 65 -6.40 -1.36 -4.86
C ASN A 65 -7.61 -0.68 -4.18
N TYR A 66 -7.59 0.64 -4.04
CA TYR A 66 -8.75 1.36 -3.51
C TYR A 66 -9.94 1.35 -4.46
N ASP A 67 -9.71 1.51 -5.78
CA ASP A 67 -10.77 1.36 -6.78
C ASP A 67 -11.38 -0.03 -6.78
N TYR A 68 -10.55 -1.06 -6.62
CA TYR A 68 -11.04 -2.44 -6.49
C TYR A 68 -11.93 -2.60 -5.27
N LEU A 69 -11.51 -2.07 -4.12
CA LEU A 69 -12.28 -2.15 -2.87
C LEU A 69 -13.61 -1.41 -3.00
N GLU A 70 -13.61 -0.19 -3.52
CA GLU A 70 -14.83 0.62 -3.74
C GLU A 70 -15.78 -0.07 -4.71
N LYS A 71 -15.28 -0.57 -5.85
CA LYS A 71 -16.07 -1.29 -6.86
C LYS A 71 -16.73 -2.57 -6.31
N ASN A 72 -16.08 -3.24 -5.37
CA ASN A 72 -16.59 -4.48 -4.78
C ASN A 72 -17.33 -4.26 -3.46
N GLU A 73 -17.59 -3.01 -3.07
CA GLU A 73 -18.27 -2.62 -1.82
C GLU A 73 -17.56 -3.15 -0.56
N ILE A 74 -16.24 -3.24 -0.60
CA ILE A 74 -15.41 -3.68 0.52
C ILE A 74 -14.85 -2.43 1.22
N THR A 75 -15.11 -2.27 2.51
CA THR A 75 -14.52 -1.19 3.30
C THR A 75 -13.02 -1.46 3.51
N GLY A 76 -12.18 -0.67 2.85
CA GLY A 76 -10.72 -0.82 2.90
C GLY A 76 -10.07 -0.05 4.05
N ILE A 77 -9.66 -0.74 5.09
CA ILE A 77 -8.91 -0.15 6.21
C ILE A 77 -7.41 -0.33 5.92
N VAL A 78 -6.93 0.42 4.93
CA VAL A 78 -5.57 0.31 4.39
C VAL A 78 -4.96 1.70 4.32
N LYS A 79 -3.83 1.91 5.00
CA LYS A 79 -3.07 3.16 4.89
C LYS A 79 -2.33 3.21 3.56
N TYR A 80 -2.15 4.40 3.02
CA TYR A 80 -1.21 4.58 1.90
C TYR A 80 0.21 4.89 2.43
N THR A 81 1.21 4.62 1.63
CA THR A 81 2.64 4.60 2.04
C THR A 81 3.13 5.89 2.73
N THR A 82 2.56 7.05 2.37
CA THR A 82 2.96 8.34 2.95
C THR A 82 2.06 8.80 4.11
N TYR A 83 1.01 8.04 4.47
CA TYR A 83 0.03 8.41 5.48
C TYR A 83 0.66 8.93 6.79
N GLU A 84 1.51 8.11 7.42
CA GLU A 84 2.20 8.48 8.67
C GLU A 84 3.25 9.58 8.49
N LYS A 85 3.82 9.69 7.27
CA LYS A 85 4.83 10.73 6.97
C LYS A 85 4.20 12.10 6.84
N GLU A 86 3.02 12.19 6.24
CA GLU A 86 2.29 13.44 6.02
C GLU A 86 1.85 14.13 7.31
N THR A 87 1.67 13.39 8.40
CA THR A 87 1.33 13.95 9.71
C THR A 87 2.53 14.61 10.41
N LYS A 88 3.76 14.21 10.04
CA LYS A 88 4.98 14.66 10.71
C LYS A 88 5.32 16.12 10.37
N ARG A 89 5.74 16.87 11.40
CA ARG A 89 6.20 18.27 11.24
C ARG A 89 7.36 18.39 10.23
N SER A 90 8.24 17.38 10.19
CA SER A 90 9.36 17.33 9.25
C SER A 90 8.91 17.23 7.78
N PHE A 91 7.80 16.58 7.49
CA PHE A 91 7.24 16.50 6.15
C PHE A 91 6.62 17.84 5.73
N LYS A 92 5.82 18.44 6.61
CA LYS A 92 5.16 19.74 6.38
C LYS A 92 6.16 20.89 6.19
N LYS A 93 7.36 20.80 6.78
CA LYS A 93 8.42 21.78 6.64
C LYS A 93 9.25 21.67 5.36
N LYS A 94 9.04 20.63 4.55
CA LYS A 94 9.80 20.45 3.29
C LYS A 94 9.31 21.43 2.23
N THR A 95 10.02 22.55 2.08
CA THR A 95 9.69 23.63 1.15
C THR A 95 9.56 23.17 -0.30
N PHE A 96 10.41 22.24 -0.74
CA PHE A 96 10.40 21.75 -2.13
C PHE A 96 9.56 20.49 -2.36
N ASN A 97 8.79 20.05 -1.34
CA ASN A 97 7.77 19.03 -1.53
C ASN A 97 6.53 19.68 -2.12
N THR A 98 6.16 19.30 -3.34
CA THR A 98 5.02 19.86 -4.08
C THR A 98 3.66 19.63 -3.40
N GLU A 99 3.54 18.64 -2.51
CA GLU A 99 2.33 18.43 -1.71
C GLU A 99 2.10 19.56 -0.68
N ASN A 100 3.13 20.36 -0.37
CA ASN A 100 3.04 21.51 0.53
C ASN A 100 2.85 22.84 -0.22
N TRP A 101 2.83 22.82 -1.55
CA TRP A 101 2.69 24.04 -2.35
C TRP A 101 1.22 24.45 -2.43
N LYS A 102 0.99 25.77 -2.51
CA LYS A 102 -0.35 26.30 -2.69
C LYS A 102 -0.86 25.91 -4.08
N TYR A 103 -2.04 25.34 -4.14
CA TYR A 103 -2.75 25.02 -5.37
C TYR A 103 -3.99 25.87 -5.49
N ASP A 104 -4.13 26.52 -6.62
CA ASP A 104 -5.34 27.26 -7.03
C ASP A 104 -6.15 26.41 -8.00
N ALA A 105 -7.36 26.02 -7.56
CA ALA A 105 -8.21 25.14 -8.36
C ALA A 105 -8.94 25.90 -9.49
N GLU A 106 -9.18 27.20 -9.34
CA GLU A 106 -9.87 28.03 -10.34
C GLU A 106 -8.94 28.32 -11.52
N GLN A 107 -7.68 28.68 -11.21
CA GLN A 107 -6.67 28.98 -12.23
C GLN A 107 -5.93 27.70 -12.69
N LYS A 108 -6.14 26.57 -12.04
CA LYS A 108 -5.41 25.31 -12.27
C LYS A 108 -3.89 25.53 -12.28
N GLU A 109 -3.38 26.10 -11.20
CA GLU A 109 -1.94 26.34 -11.06
C GLU A 109 -1.45 26.12 -9.64
N TYR A 110 -0.17 25.82 -9.52
CA TYR A 110 0.57 25.84 -8.24
C TYR A 110 1.39 27.13 -8.12
N THR A 111 1.61 27.57 -6.89
CA THR A 111 2.58 28.61 -6.58
C THR A 111 3.84 27.97 -6.01
N CYS A 112 5.00 28.16 -6.66
CA CYS A 112 6.26 27.62 -6.17
C CYS A 112 6.79 28.43 -4.95
N PRO A 113 7.78 27.93 -4.20
CA PRO A 113 8.33 28.62 -3.04
C PRO A 113 8.98 30.00 -3.35
N CYS A 114 9.31 30.27 -4.60
CA CYS A 114 9.77 31.58 -5.06
C CYS A 114 8.63 32.54 -5.43
N GLY A 115 7.37 32.11 -5.30
CA GLY A 115 6.21 32.91 -5.73
C GLY A 115 5.88 32.83 -7.22
N ASN A 116 6.62 32.04 -8.03
CA ASN A 116 6.31 31.90 -9.45
C ASN A 116 5.14 30.94 -9.68
N PRO A 117 4.28 31.23 -10.68
CA PRO A 117 3.22 30.33 -11.08
C PRO A 117 3.77 29.07 -11.74
N VAL A 118 3.10 27.97 -11.52
CA VAL A 118 3.35 26.66 -12.13
C VAL A 118 2.07 26.20 -12.79
N PRO A 119 1.77 26.71 -13.99
CA PRO A 119 0.51 26.49 -14.66
C PRO A 119 0.34 25.08 -15.18
N TYR A 120 -0.92 24.68 -15.39
CA TYR A 120 -1.27 23.45 -16.06
C TYR A 120 -0.74 23.46 -17.52
N ARG A 121 -0.25 22.29 -17.96
CA ARG A 121 0.25 22.11 -19.34
C ARG A 121 -0.58 21.11 -20.12
N LYS A 122 -0.77 19.94 -19.55
CA LYS A 122 -1.47 18.84 -20.25
C LYS A 122 -1.92 17.77 -19.27
N THR A 123 -2.84 16.94 -19.73
CA THR A 123 -3.20 15.70 -19.06
C THR A 123 -2.53 14.52 -19.74
N VAL A 124 -1.97 13.60 -18.98
CA VAL A 124 -1.36 12.38 -19.48
C VAL A 124 -1.94 11.17 -18.77
N THR A 125 -2.26 10.14 -19.54
CA THR A 125 -2.67 8.84 -18.98
C THR A 125 -1.52 7.86 -19.10
N LYS A 126 -1.19 7.20 -18.01
CA LYS A 126 -0.13 6.20 -17.92
C LYS A 126 -0.73 4.86 -17.50
N LYS A 127 -0.21 3.81 -18.09
CA LYS A 127 -0.53 2.44 -17.71
C LYS A 127 0.53 1.94 -16.75
N ASN A 128 0.12 1.45 -15.58
CA ASN A 128 1.04 0.84 -14.64
C ASN A 128 1.41 -0.61 -15.09
N LYS A 129 2.23 -1.31 -14.29
CA LYS A 129 2.68 -2.68 -14.61
C LYS A 129 1.58 -3.74 -14.54
N SER A 130 0.46 -3.47 -13.85
CA SER A 130 -0.72 -4.34 -13.81
C SER A 130 -1.69 -4.08 -14.95
N GLY A 131 -1.48 -3.00 -15.71
CA GLY A 131 -2.37 -2.57 -16.79
C GLY A 131 -3.39 -1.52 -16.39
N TYR A 132 -3.43 -1.13 -15.11
CA TYR A 132 -4.32 -0.10 -14.59
C TYR A 132 -3.93 1.28 -15.13
N LEU A 133 -4.94 2.07 -15.53
CA LEU A 133 -4.77 3.40 -16.13
C LEU A 133 -4.83 4.47 -15.04
N GLN A 134 -3.79 5.31 -14.97
CA GLN A 134 -3.71 6.45 -14.07
C GLN A 134 -3.64 7.75 -14.87
N THR A 135 -4.42 8.74 -14.48
CA THR A 135 -4.47 10.04 -15.14
C THR A 135 -3.78 11.10 -14.30
N TYR A 136 -2.86 11.83 -14.92
CA TYR A 136 -2.08 12.88 -14.29
C TYR A 136 -2.24 14.19 -15.02
N GLU A 137 -2.54 15.24 -14.28
CA GLU A 137 -2.39 16.62 -14.73
C GLU A 137 -0.92 17.02 -14.54
N VAL A 138 -0.32 17.53 -15.60
CA VAL A 138 1.07 17.96 -15.61
C VAL A 138 1.13 19.48 -15.55
N TYR A 139 1.86 19.98 -14.57
CA TYR A 139 2.13 21.39 -14.34
C TYR A 139 3.62 21.65 -14.49
N GLN A 140 4.01 22.81 -15.02
CA GLN A 140 5.41 23.14 -15.27
C GLN A 140 5.68 24.59 -14.98
N CYS A 141 6.70 24.85 -14.17
CA CYS A 141 7.20 26.19 -13.92
C CYS A 141 8.01 26.68 -15.12
N GLU A 142 7.67 27.85 -15.64
CA GLU A 142 8.39 28.49 -16.76
C GLU A 142 9.59 29.31 -16.29
N ASN A 143 9.45 29.93 -15.12
CA ASN A 143 10.42 30.92 -14.61
C ASN A 143 11.41 30.26 -13.62
N CYS A 144 12.06 29.18 -14.06
CA CYS A 144 13.11 28.52 -13.26
C CYS A 144 14.52 28.98 -13.63
N GLU A 145 14.71 29.71 -14.73
CA GLU A 145 15.98 30.29 -15.12
C GLU A 145 16.32 31.46 -14.19
N GLY A 146 17.55 31.47 -13.66
CA GLY A 146 17.97 32.48 -12.67
C GLY A 146 17.32 32.35 -11.27
N CYS A 147 16.52 31.33 -11.03
CA CYS A 147 15.88 31.10 -9.72
C CYS A 147 16.93 30.71 -8.66
N PRO A 148 17.03 31.41 -7.52
CA PRO A 148 18.05 31.15 -6.49
C PRO A 148 17.90 29.77 -5.83
N PHE A 149 16.71 29.15 -5.93
CA PHE A 149 16.45 27.81 -5.38
C PHE A 149 16.44 26.70 -6.42
N ARG A 150 16.84 26.97 -7.66
CA ARG A 150 16.77 26.01 -8.75
C ARG A 150 17.44 24.68 -8.40
N GLU A 151 18.69 24.72 -7.94
CA GLU A 151 19.47 23.52 -7.60
C GLU A 151 18.84 22.66 -6.49
N LEU A 152 18.20 23.31 -5.51
CA LEU A 152 17.51 22.64 -4.39
C LEU A 152 16.12 22.12 -4.79
N CYS A 153 15.49 22.78 -5.78
CA CYS A 153 14.11 22.50 -6.18
C CYS A 153 14.00 21.43 -7.27
N THR A 154 14.85 21.52 -8.32
CA THR A 154 14.76 20.62 -9.48
C THR A 154 16.11 20.43 -10.17
N LYS A 155 16.33 19.19 -10.64
CA LYS A 155 17.47 18.85 -11.51
C LYS A 155 17.12 18.91 -12.99
N SER A 156 15.86 19.19 -13.33
CA SER A 156 15.40 19.25 -14.71
C SER A 156 15.87 20.51 -15.40
N GLU A 157 16.40 20.39 -16.62
CA GLU A 157 16.77 21.52 -17.49
C GLU A 157 15.56 22.39 -17.86
N TYR A 158 14.38 21.77 -17.94
CA TYR A 158 13.13 22.42 -18.34
C TYR A 158 12.32 23.01 -17.17
N GLY A 159 12.95 23.15 -15.98
CA GLY A 159 12.28 23.66 -14.79
C GLY A 159 11.51 22.60 -13.98
N ARG A 160 10.81 23.05 -12.94
CA ARG A 160 10.07 22.16 -12.06
C ARG A 160 8.80 21.64 -12.73
N VAL A 161 8.65 20.33 -12.78
CA VAL A 161 7.44 19.65 -13.25
C VAL A 161 6.74 18.99 -12.06
N ILE A 162 5.41 19.13 -11.98
CA ILE A 162 4.53 18.50 -11.01
C ILE A 162 3.56 17.59 -11.78
N GLN A 163 3.34 16.39 -11.29
CA GLN A 163 2.31 15.48 -11.77
C GLN A 163 1.28 15.30 -10.66
N ARG A 164 0.08 15.84 -10.86
CA ARG A 164 -1.03 15.75 -9.93
C ARG A 164 -1.98 14.68 -10.40
N ASN A 165 -2.27 13.71 -9.56
CA ASN A 165 -3.33 12.74 -9.78
C ASN A 165 -4.51 13.11 -8.88
N GLY A 166 -5.55 13.70 -9.45
CA GLY A 166 -6.75 14.16 -8.73
C GLY A 166 -7.46 13.00 -8.04
N HIS A 167 -7.67 11.91 -8.77
CA HIS A 167 -8.34 10.71 -8.25
C HIS A 167 -7.61 10.11 -7.05
N TRP A 168 -6.28 9.99 -7.13
CA TRP A 168 -5.46 9.56 -6.01
C TRP A 168 -5.60 10.48 -4.77
N LEU A 169 -5.67 11.79 -4.98
CA LEU A 169 -5.86 12.74 -3.87
C LEU A 169 -7.23 12.59 -3.21
N GLU A 170 -8.27 12.35 -3.99
CA GLU A 170 -9.63 12.07 -3.47
C GLU A 170 -9.65 10.78 -2.65
N GLN A 171 -9.03 9.70 -3.16
CA GLN A 171 -8.91 8.45 -2.42
C GLN A 171 -8.12 8.63 -1.11
N LYS A 172 -7.01 9.39 -1.13
CA LYS A 172 -6.26 9.73 0.09
C LYS A 172 -7.13 10.48 1.10
N ALA A 173 -7.99 11.40 0.65
CA ALA A 173 -8.91 12.12 1.52
C ALA A 173 -9.95 11.18 2.15
N LYS A 174 -10.60 10.32 1.36
CA LYS A 174 -11.52 9.28 1.84
C LYS A 174 -10.86 8.37 2.89
N VAL A 175 -9.62 7.92 2.65
CA VAL A 175 -8.87 7.08 3.59
C VAL A 175 -8.54 7.83 4.88
N LYS A 176 -8.18 9.11 4.82
CA LYS A 176 -7.93 9.94 6.01
C LYS A 176 -9.20 10.09 6.87
N GLU A 177 -10.31 10.37 6.23
CA GLU A 177 -11.61 10.48 6.89
C GLU A 177 -12.00 9.16 7.57
N LEU A 178 -11.95 8.06 6.83
CA LEU A 178 -12.26 6.72 7.33
C LEU A 178 -11.38 6.36 8.53
N LEU A 179 -10.07 6.54 8.44
CA LEU A 179 -9.13 6.23 9.52
C LEU A 179 -9.17 7.23 10.69
N SER A 180 -9.95 8.31 10.60
CA SER A 180 -10.18 9.23 11.74
C SER A 180 -11.14 8.62 12.77
N SER A 181 -12.01 7.69 12.38
CA SER A 181 -12.93 6.98 13.25
C SER A 181 -12.22 6.09 14.27
N GLU A 182 -12.67 6.09 15.53
CA GLU A 182 -12.10 5.23 16.59
C GLU A 182 -12.35 3.75 16.33
N GLU A 183 -13.46 3.39 15.68
CA GLU A 183 -13.76 2.03 15.27
C GLU A 183 -12.66 1.49 14.34
N TYR A 184 -12.35 2.23 13.27
CA TYR A 184 -11.35 1.79 12.29
C TYR A 184 -9.91 1.85 12.83
N LYS A 185 -9.62 2.75 13.76
CA LYS A 185 -8.35 2.75 14.49
C LYS A 185 -8.18 1.48 15.33
N THR A 186 -9.26 1.03 15.96
CA THR A 186 -9.27 -0.21 16.74
C THR A 186 -9.06 -1.43 15.85
N LEU A 187 -9.76 -1.50 14.72
CA LEU A 187 -9.57 -2.57 13.72
C LEU A 187 -8.15 -2.58 13.15
N MET A 188 -7.57 -1.41 12.88
CA MET A 188 -6.18 -1.32 12.42
C MET A 188 -5.16 -1.80 13.46
N LYS A 189 -5.41 -1.58 14.75
CA LYS A 189 -4.57 -2.15 15.84
C LYS A 189 -4.71 -3.67 15.90
N LYS A 190 -5.93 -4.21 15.73
CA LYS A 190 -6.20 -5.65 15.71
C LYS A 190 -5.41 -6.36 14.60
N ARG A 191 -5.25 -5.74 13.43
CA ARG A 191 -4.45 -6.26 12.33
C ARG A 191 -3.03 -6.64 12.75
N SER A 192 -2.32 -5.74 13.44
CA SER A 192 -0.92 -6.01 13.84
C SER A 192 -0.84 -7.24 14.75
N THR A 193 -1.81 -7.42 15.63
CA THR A 193 -1.87 -8.58 16.53
C THR A 193 -2.18 -9.87 15.77
N GLU A 194 -3.08 -9.85 14.79
CA GLU A 194 -3.49 -11.06 14.08
C GLU A 194 -2.47 -11.51 13.03
N CYS A 195 -2.21 -10.68 12.01
CA CYS A 195 -1.33 -11.10 10.90
C CYS A 195 0.14 -11.25 11.32
N GLU A 196 0.65 -10.33 12.16
CA GLU A 196 2.05 -10.40 12.62
C GLU A 196 2.28 -11.61 13.54
N THR A 197 1.26 -12.01 14.30
CA THR A 197 1.32 -13.20 15.16
C THR A 197 1.50 -14.47 14.35
N VAL A 198 0.83 -14.62 13.20
CA VAL A 198 1.01 -15.78 12.31
C VAL A 198 2.47 -15.92 11.90
N PHE A 199 3.05 -14.85 11.36
CA PHE A 199 4.45 -14.86 10.93
C PHE A 199 5.43 -14.99 12.10
N GLY A 200 5.16 -14.34 13.23
CA GLY A 200 5.95 -14.42 14.45
C GLY A 200 5.97 -15.83 15.04
N GLN A 201 4.82 -16.46 15.18
CA GLN A 201 4.68 -17.84 15.63
C GLN A 201 5.36 -18.83 14.68
N THR A 202 5.14 -18.65 13.38
CA THR A 202 5.71 -19.52 12.36
C THR A 202 7.24 -19.48 12.36
N LYS A 203 7.83 -18.29 12.35
CA LYS A 203 9.29 -18.10 12.32
C LYS A 203 9.97 -18.34 13.66
N GLY A 204 9.33 -17.89 14.74
CA GLY A 204 9.86 -17.99 16.10
C GLY A 204 9.61 -19.36 16.73
N ASN A 205 8.34 -19.67 17.01
CA ASN A 205 7.97 -20.83 17.82
C ASN A 205 8.00 -22.15 17.04
N LEU A 206 7.64 -22.13 15.74
CA LEU A 206 7.71 -23.32 14.88
C LEU A 206 9.05 -23.46 14.15
N GLY A 207 9.94 -22.49 14.30
CA GLY A 207 11.30 -22.53 13.72
C GLY A 207 11.34 -22.57 12.20
N PHE A 208 10.24 -22.22 11.53
CA PHE A 208 10.16 -22.24 10.07
C PHE A 208 10.90 -21.04 9.47
N ARG A 209 12.14 -21.25 9.07
CA ARG A 209 13.03 -20.19 8.56
C ARG A 209 13.13 -20.14 7.03
N ARG A 210 12.84 -21.24 6.35
CA ARG A 210 12.92 -21.38 4.89
C ARG A 210 12.08 -22.54 4.39
N PHE A 211 11.62 -22.44 3.17
CA PHE A 211 10.97 -23.54 2.45
C PHE A 211 11.97 -24.65 2.13
N HIS A 212 11.57 -25.90 2.30
CA HIS A 212 12.30 -27.08 1.91
C HIS A 212 11.99 -27.48 0.47
N LEU A 213 10.74 -27.23 0.04
CA LEU A 213 10.27 -27.49 -1.30
C LEU A 213 10.52 -26.29 -2.23
N ARG A 214 10.47 -26.54 -3.54
CA ARG A 214 10.65 -25.52 -4.57
C ARG A 214 9.49 -25.56 -5.58
N GLY A 215 9.23 -24.40 -6.18
CA GLY A 215 8.09 -24.22 -7.08
C GLY A 215 6.83 -23.79 -6.33
N LYS A 216 6.01 -22.96 -7.00
CA LYS A 216 4.86 -22.29 -6.39
C LYS A 216 3.89 -23.27 -5.73
N GLU A 217 3.56 -24.37 -6.41
CA GLU A 217 2.59 -25.36 -5.91
C GLU A 217 3.10 -26.09 -4.66
N LYS A 218 4.32 -26.62 -4.72
CA LYS A 218 4.91 -27.35 -3.60
C LYS A 218 5.14 -26.45 -2.38
N VAL A 219 5.61 -25.21 -2.61
CA VAL A 219 5.74 -24.20 -1.56
C VAL A 219 4.38 -23.84 -0.97
N GLY A 220 3.35 -23.75 -1.81
CA GLY A 220 1.97 -23.53 -1.36
C GLY A 220 1.48 -24.69 -0.48
N THR A 221 1.74 -25.92 -0.85
CA THR A 221 1.38 -27.10 -0.03
C THR A 221 2.13 -27.10 1.31
N GLU A 222 3.45 -26.85 1.29
CA GLU A 222 4.27 -26.78 2.50
C GLU A 222 3.75 -25.67 3.46
N TRP A 223 3.45 -24.49 2.93
CA TRP A 223 2.88 -23.41 3.71
C TRP A 223 1.49 -23.74 4.24
N GLY A 224 0.64 -24.37 3.42
CA GLY A 224 -0.71 -24.78 3.81
C GLY A 224 -0.72 -25.77 4.98
N LEU A 225 0.13 -26.77 4.96
CA LEU A 225 0.29 -27.72 6.07
C LEU A 225 0.77 -27.00 7.35
N LEU A 226 1.66 -26.04 7.22
CA LEU A 226 2.13 -25.24 8.34
C LEU A 226 1.00 -24.38 8.93
N MET A 227 0.14 -23.79 8.09
CA MET A 227 -1.01 -22.99 8.52
C MET A 227 -2.08 -23.84 9.18
N LEU A 228 -2.34 -25.05 8.70
CA LEU A 228 -3.21 -26.02 9.38
C LEU A 228 -2.69 -26.34 10.79
N GLY A 229 -1.40 -26.60 10.94
CA GLY A 229 -0.78 -26.82 12.26
C GLY A 229 -0.90 -25.59 13.17
N TYR A 230 -0.78 -24.38 12.61
CA TYR A 230 -1.02 -23.14 13.33
C TYR A 230 -2.47 -23.05 13.84
N ASP A 231 -3.45 -23.28 12.96
CA ASP A 231 -4.87 -23.17 13.29
C ASP A 231 -5.32 -24.23 14.30
N PHE A 232 -4.83 -25.47 14.21
CA PHE A 232 -5.06 -26.47 15.26
C PHE A 232 -4.53 -26.03 16.63
N LYS A 233 -3.36 -25.38 16.65
CA LYS A 233 -2.81 -24.83 17.91
C LYS A 233 -3.68 -23.70 18.46
N GLN A 234 -4.25 -22.85 17.61
CA GLN A 234 -5.20 -21.81 18.04
C GLN A 234 -6.49 -22.43 18.57
N LEU A 235 -7.01 -23.44 17.87
CA LEU A 235 -8.22 -24.16 18.32
C LEU A 235 -8.04 -24.79 19.72
N ILE A 236 -6.91 -25.46 19.95
CA ILE A 236 -6.59 -26.05 21.27
C ILE A 236 -6.54 -24.97 22.36
N ARG A 237 -5.98 -23.80 22.04
CA ARG A 237 -5.95 -22.67 23.00
C ARG A 237 -7.34 -22.18 23.37
N LEU A 238 -8.25 -22.10 22.39
CA LEU A 238 -9.64 -21.68 22.62
C LEU A 238 -10.43 -22.69 23.44
N ILE A 239 -10.18 -24.01 23.24
CA ILE A 239 -10.86 -25.06 23.99
C ILE A 239 -10.40 -25.07 25.47
N ASN A 240 -9.15 -24.67 25.74
CA ASN A 240 -8.56 -24.69 27.06
C ASN A 240 -8.65 -23.34 27.81
N ALA A 241 -9.25 -22.31 27.22
CA ALA A 241 -9.44 -20.98 27.80
C ALA A 241 -10.82 -20.85 28.45
#